data_dee01062551adde7af38545e1ab92084
#
_entry.id   dee01062551adde7af38545e1ab92084
#
_cell.length_a   1.000
_cell.length_b   1.000
_cell.length_c   1.000
_cell.angle_alpha   90.00
_cell.angle_beta   90.00
_cell.angle_gamma   90.00
#
_symmetry.space_group_name_H-M   'P 1'
#
loop_
_entity.id
_entity.type
_entity.pdbx_description
1 polymer ?
#
loop_
_entity_poly.entity_id
_entity_poly.type
_entity_poly.pdbx_seq_one_letter_code
_entity_poly.pdbx_strand_id
1 'polypeptide(L)'
;MQLEKVTKKRQNEEKRRYDDACGLAHAMDLLGDRWAMLVMRELAYGPRRFSELRNDLQGISANVLTQRLTELEARGLVRKLRLPPPASVQVYEATEWGLEAIPVIASLGRWAARSPLHDPTLPMSHVAVMMSLQTLISPERAEGIDARICFRLGEAAYVATVRDGRLDIDRRDARDCDVTFTGSPSAVAGVIHGGAPFETIEVTGDMELAKRFAKLFPLPEKVETR
;
A
#
# COMPACT_ATOMS: atom_id res chain seq x y z
N MET A 1 -34.22 -22.88 3.88
CA MET A 1 -33.73 -21.49 3.73
C MET A 1 -32.21 -21.33 3.83
N GLN A 2 -31.50 -22.05 4.72
CA GLN A 2 -30.03 -21.96 4.86
C GLN A 2 -29.27 -22.69 3.74
N LEU A 3 -29.73 -23.88 3.31
CA LEU A 3 -29.16 -24.67 2.23
C LEU A 3 -29.29 -24.00 0.85
N GLU A 4 -30.42 -23.34 0.56
CA GLU A 4 -30.59 -22.59 -0.69
C GLU A 4 -29.68 -21.39 -0.82
N LYS A 5 -29.37 -20.69 0.30
CA LYS A 5 -28.40 -19.59 0.30
C LYS A 5 -26.97 -20.08 0.03
N VAL A 6 -26.58 -21.23 0.56
CA VAL A 6 -25.27 -21.85 0.34
C VAL A 6 -25.14 -22.31 -1.12
N THR A 7 -26.19 -22.91 -1.69
CA THR A 7 -26.18 -23.37 -3.09
C THR A 7 -26.13 -22.20 -4.08
N LYS A 8 -26.90 -21.12 -3.84
CA LYS A 8 -26.84 -19.91 -4.65
C LYS A 8 -25.49 -19.19 -4.56
N LYS A 9 -24.83 -19.23 -3.39
CA LYS A 9 -23.51 -18.63 -3.21
C LYS A 9 -22.44 -19.42 -4.00
N ARG A 10 -22.45 -20.76 -3.95
CA ARG A 10 -21.56 -21.62 -4.75
C ARG A 10 -21.77 -21.43 -6.25
N GLN A 11 -23.00 -21.40 -6.71
CA GLN A 11 -23.33 -21.17 -8.13
C GLN A 11 -22.93 -19.77 -8.61
N ASN A 12 -22.95 -18.76 -7.74
CA ASN A 12 -22.49 -17.40 -8.08
C ASN A 12 -20.95 -17.28 -8.09
N GLU A 13 -20.25 -18.08 -7.28
CA GLU A 13 -18.79 -18.19 -7.27
C GLU A 13 -18.29 -18.96 -8.51
N GLU A 14 -18.95 -20.04 -8.91
CA GLU A 14 -18.65 -20.78 -10.15
C GLU A 14 -18.88 -19.92 -11.41
N LYS A 15 -19.89 -19.05 -11.43
CA LYS A 15 -20.17 -18.13 -12.55
C LYS A 15 -19.13 -16.98 -12.70
N ARG A 16 -18.25 -16.79 -11.75
CA ARG A 16 -17.23 -15.72 -11.75
C ARG A 16 -15.83 -16.20 -12.11
N ARG A 17 -15.64 -17.49 -12.32
CA ARG A 17 -14.33 -18.04 -12.72
C ARG A 17 -14.18 -17.97 -14.23
N TYR A 18 -12.98 -17.62 -14.65
CA TYR A 18 -12.60 -17.73 -16.04
C TYR A 18 -12.36 -19.22 -16.38
N ASP A 19 -12.95 -19.71 -17.46
CA ASP A 19 -12.66 -21.05 -18.01
C ASP A 19 -11.38 -20.99 -18.85
N ASP A 20 -10.29 -20.55 -18.24
CA ASP A 20 -9.00 -20.33 -18.89
C ASP A 20 -7.89 -20.83 -17.96
N ALA A 21 -7.00 -21.67 -18.49
CA ALA A 21 -5.85 -22.20 -17.77
C ALA A 21 -4.70 -21.18 -17.61
N CYS A 22 -4.84 -19.98 -18.17
CA CYS A 22 -3.86 -18.93 -18.06
C CYS A 22 -3.73 -18.43 -16.61
N GLY A 23 -2.50 -18.36 -16.08
CA GLY A 23 -2.24 -17.83 -14.73
C GLY A 23 -2.75 -16.40 -14.52
N LEU A 24 -2.81 -15.56 -15.58
CA LEU A 24 -3.39 -14.23 -15.50
C LEU A 24 -4.92 -14.29 -15.28
N ALA A 25 -5.62 -15.17 -15.98
CA ALA A 25 -7.05 -15.37 -15.75
C ALA A 25 -7.31 -15.79 -14.30
N HIS A 26 -6.52 -16.72 -13.78
CA HIS A 26 -6.61 -17.11 -12.38
C HIS A 26 -6.25 -15.97 -11.41
N ALA A 27 -5.25 -15.15 -11.71
CA ALA A 27 -4.95 -13.96 -10.92
C ALA A 27 -6.12 -12.97 -10.88
N MET A 28 -6.87 -12.82 -11.99
CA MET A 28 -8.10 -12.02 -12.02
C MET A 28 -9.23 -12.64 -11.18
N ASP A 29 -9.32 -13.98 -11.12
CA ASP A 29 -10.22 -14.65 -10.18
C ASP A 29 -9.85 -14.35 -8.72
N LEU A 30 -8.55 -14.26 -8.41
CA LEU A 30 -8.06 -14.00 -7.05
C LEU A 30 -8.18 -12.53 -6.64
N LEU A 31 -7.78 -11.60 -7.50
CA LEU A 31 -7.56 -10.18 -7.18
C LEU A 31 -8.32 -9.21 -8.10
N GLY A 32 -9.01 -9.68 -9.14
CA GLY A 32 -9.66 -8.82 -10.13
C GLY A 32 -10.90 -8.09 -9.64
N ASP A 33 -11.45 -8.47 -8.51
CA ASP A 33 -12.56 -7.74 -7.92
C ASP A 33 -12.15 -6.31 -7.50
N ARG A 34 -13.05 -5.35 -7.78
CA ARG A 34 -12.85 -3.98 -7.29
C ARG A 34 -12.58 -3.97 -5.78
N TRP A 35 -11.62 -3.23 -5.35
CA TRP A 35 -11.08 -3.10 -4.00
C TRP A 35 -10.13 -4.22 -3.54
N ALA A 36 -10.10 -5.40 -4.18
CA ALA A 36 -9.26 -6.51 -3.71
C ALA A 36 -7.78 -6.11 -3.64
N MET A 37 -7.21 -5.59 -4.72
CA MET A 37 -5.82 -5.14 -4.76
C MET A 37 -5.56 -3.97 -3.80
N LEU A 38 -6.54 -3.07 -3.60
CA LEU A 38 -6.40 -1.95 -2.66
C LEU A 38 -6.42 -2.43 -1.20
N VAL A 39 -7.24 -3.45 -0.87
CA VAL A 39 -7.21 -4.10 0.45
C VAL A 39 -5.86 -4.78 0.67
N MET A 40 -5.34 -5.53 -0.30
CA MET A 40 -4.02 -6.14 -0.22
C MET A 40 -2.92 -5.09 -0.03
N ARG A 41 -2.99 -3.97 -0.75
CA ARG A 41 -2.06 -2.84 -0.56
C ARG A 41 -2.04 -2.38 0.90
N GLU A 42 -3.21 -2.17 1.53
CA GLU A 42 -3.27 -1.70 2.91
C GLU A 42 -2.72 -2.71 3.93
N LEU A 43 -2.58 -3.97 3.55
CA LEU A 43 -2.00 -5.04 4.38
C LEU A 43 -0.50 -5.27 4.11
N ALA A 44 0.12 -4.53 3.20
CA ALA A 44 1.51 -4.76 2.77
C ALA A 44 2.54 -4.61 3.91
N TYR A 45 2.28 -3.74 4.89
CA TYR A 45 3.19 -3.47 6.00
C TYR A 45 2.65 -3.97 7.34
N GLY A 46 1.94 -5.09 7.34
CA GLY A 46 1.50 -5.77 8.54
C GLY A 46 0.00 -5.69 8.83
N PRO A 47 -0.40 -6.24 9.97
CA PRO A 47 -1.81 -6.42 10.31
C PRO A 47 -2.55 -5.09 10.52
N ARG A 48 -3.84 -5.07 10.13
CA ARG A 48 -4.71 -3.90 10.22
C ARG A 48 -6.07 -4.27 10.81
N ARG A 49 -6.64 -3.35 11.60
CA ARG A 49 -8.02 -3.45 12.08
C ARG A 49 -8.99 -3.13 10.94
N PHE A 50 -10.20 -3.66 11.03
CA PHE A 50 -11.27 -3.36 10.06
C PHE A 50 -11.53 -1.84 9.93
N SER A 51 -11.57 -1.13 11.07
CA SER A 51 -11.80 0.32 11.08
C SER A 51 -10.66 1.09 10.37
N GLU A 52 -9.41 0.68 10.56
CA GLU A 52 -8.26 1.30 9.89
C GLU A 52 -8.34 1.10 8.37
N LEU A 53 -8.59 -0.14 7.92
CA LEU A 53 -8.78 -0.43 6.48
C LEU A 53 -9.91 0.40 5.88
N ARG A 54 -11.03 0.52 6.60
CA ARG A 54 -12.17 1.30 6.13
C ARG A 54 -11.87 2.80 6.02
N ASN A 55 -11.11 3.34 6.97
CA ASN A 55 -10.73 4.76 6.97
C ASN A 55 -9.76 5.08 5.82
N ASP A 56 -8.81 4.18 5.54
CA ASP A 56 -7.79 4.41 4.52
C ASP A 56 -8.27 4.11 3.09
N LEU A 57 -9.29 3.25 2.95
CA LEU A 57 -9.93 2.94 1.67
C LEU A 57 -11.13 3.86 1.43
N GLN A 58 -10.85 5.12 1.06
CA GLN A 58 -11.89 6.12 0.86
C GLN A 58 -12.95 5.67 -0.16
N GLY A 59 -14.22 5.77 0.24
CA GLY A 59 -15.37 5.39 -0.60
C GLY A 59 -15.77 3.92 -0.52
N ILE A 60 -15.06 3.07 0.26
CA ILE A 60 -15.52 1.69 0.50
C ILE A 60 -16.61 1.66 1.56
N SER A 61 -17.71 0.95 1.30
CA SER A 61 -18.71 0.68 2.33
C SER A 61 -18.28 -0.48 3.25
N ALA A 62 -18.79 -0.49 4.49
CA ALA A 62 -18.49 -1.58 5.44
C ALA A 62 -18.88 -2.96 4.87
N ASN A 63 -20.01 -3.05 4.17
CA ASN A 63 -20.47 -4.31 3.57
C ASN A 63 -19.52 -4.79 2.47
N VAL A 64 -19.05 -3.89 1.60
CA VAL A 64 -18.10 -4.22 0.53
C VAL A 64 -16.75 -4.63 1.11
N LEU A 65 -16.24 -3.93 2.13
CA LEU A 65 -14.99 -4.31 2.79
C LEU A 65 -15.11 -5.69 3.46
N THR A 66 -16.21 -5.94 4.18
CA THR A 66 -16.46 -7.26 4.79
C THR A 66 -16.48 -8.36 3.74
N GLN A 67 -17.16 -8.13 2.60
CA GLN A 67 -17.21 -9.09 1.51
C GLN A 67 -15.80 -9.35 0.93
N ARG A 68 -15.02 -8.31 0.64
CA ARG A 68 -13.65 -8.45 0.12
C ARG A 68 -12.73 -9.21 1.06
N LEU A 69 -12.75 -8.87 2.35
CA LEU A 69 -11.94 -9.58 3.35
C LEU A 69 -12.34 -11.06 3.46
N THR A 70 -13.63 -11.37 3.45
CA THR A 70 -14.11 -12.76 3.45
C THR A 70 -13.67 -13.54 2.21
N GLU A 71 -13.73 -12.92 1.03
CA GLU A 71 -13.31 -13.56 -0.22
C GLU A 71 -11.79 -13.75 -0.29
N LEU A 72 -11.00 -12.74 0.12
CA LEU A 72 -9.55 -12.86 0.19
C LEU A 72 -9.09 -13.90 1.21
N GLU A 73 -9.81 -14.02 2.35
CA GLU A 73 -9.58 -15.07 3.34
C GLU A 73 -9.89 -16.46 2.77
N ALA A 74 -11.03 -16.63 2.10
CA ALA A 74 -11.40 -17.89 1.44
C ALA A 74 -10.42 -18.30 0.33
N ARG A 75 -9.77 -17.34 -0.31
CA ARG A 75 -8.72 -17.54 -1.34
C ARG A 75 -7.33 -17.76 -0.75
N GLY A 76 -7.16 -17.66 0.58
CA GLY A 76 -5.89 -17.86 1.28
C GLY A 76 -4.89 -16.70 1.16
N LEU A 77 -5.33 -15.52 0.70
CA LEU A 77 -4.48 -14.33 0.57
C LEU A 77 -4.42 -13.48 1.83
N VAL A 78 -5.46 -13.55 2.65
CA VAL A 78 -5.61 -12.82 3.90
C VAL A 78 -5.99 -13.81 5.00
N ARG A 79 -5.54 -13.57 6.21
CA ARG A 79 -6.02 -14.27 7.41
C ARG A 79 -6.49 -13.28 8.45
N LYS A 80 -7.45 -13.75 9.25
CA LYS A 80 -8.01 -13.03 10.37
C LYS A 80 -7.41 -13.58 11.65
N LEU A 81 -6.87 -12.73 12.49
CA LEU A 81 -6.30 -13.13 13.77
C LEU A 81 -6.65 -12.16 14.89
N ARG A 82 -6.43 -12.58 16.11
CA ARG A 82 -6.58 -11.74 17.29
C ARG A 82 -5.22 -11.47 17.89
N LEU A 83 -4.86 -10.20 18.02
CA LEU A 83 -3.62 -9.82 18.68
C LEU A 83 -3.64 -10.23 20.16
N PRO A 84 -2.47 -10.60 20.73
CA PRO A 84 -2.38 -10.92 22.15
C PRO A 84 -2.64 -9.68 23.02
N PRO A 85 -2.89 -9.87 24.32
CA PRO A 85 -2.94 -8.77 25.29
C PRO A 85 -1.64 -7.92 25.23
N PRO A 86 -1.71 -6.60 25.49
CA PRO A 86 -2.86 -5.83 25.93
C PRO A 86 -3.84 -5.42 24.82
N ALA A 87 -3.45 -5.49 23.56
CA ALA A 87 -4.28 -5.01 22.45
C ALA A 87 -5.59 -5.79 22.30
N SER A 88 -5.56 -7.13 22.42
CA SER A 88 -6.72 -8.05 22.38
C SER A 88 -7.75 -7.77 21.29
N VAL A 89 -7.33 -7.22 20.15
CA VAL A 89 -8.18 -6.81 19.05
C VAL A 89 -8.06 -7.73 17.86
N GLN A 90 -9.16 -7.83 17.11
CA GLN A 90 -9.17 -8.56 15.84
C GLN A 90 -8.55 -7.71 14.75
N VAL A 91 -7.67 -8.34 13.97
CA VAL A 91 -6.99 -7.74 12.81
C VAL A 91 -7.03 -8.68 11.62
N TYR A 92 -6.73 -8.13 10.45
CA TYR A 92 -6.50 -8.86 9.20
C TYR A 92 -5.05 -8.64 8.80
N GLU A 93 -4.41 -9.67 8.29
CA GLU A 93 -3.08 -9.57 7.70
C GLU A 93 -2.98 -10.38 6.41
N ALA A 94 -2.10 -9.99 5.51
CA ALA A 94 -1.77 -10.79 4.34
C ALA A 94 -1.03 -12.06 4.79
N THR A 95 -1.34 -13.20 4.16
CA THR A 95 -0.56 -14.42 4.31
C THR A 95 0.79 -14.27 3.61
N GLU A 96 1.72 -15.20 3.81
CA GLU A 96 2.99 -15.23 3.06
C GLU A 96 2.72 -15.19 1.55
N TRP A 97 1.82 -16.03 1.06
CA TRP A 97 1.41 -16.04 -0.34
C TRP A 97 0.72 -14.72 -0.75
N GLY A 98 -0.10 -14.13 0.11
CA GLY A 98 -0.69 -12.81 -0.12
C GLY A 98 0.37 -11.73 -0.25
N LEU A 99 1.45 -11.78 0.52
CA LEU A 99 2.57 -10.83 0.44
C LEU A 99 3.35 -10.97 -0.88
N GLU A 100 3.43 -12.14 -1.48
CA GLU A 100 4.03 -12.34 -2.81
C GLU A 100 3.30 -11.55 -3.92
N ALA A 101 2.02 -11.24 -3.75
CA ALA A 101 1.27 -10.41 -4.70
C ALA A 101 1.61 -8.91 -4.60
N ILE A 102 2.20 -8.44 -3.50
CA ILE A 102 2.46 -7.01 -3.28
C ILE A 102 3.41 -6.41 -4.34
N PRO A 103 4.54 -7.04 -4.70
CA PRO A 103 5.40 -6.52 -5.78
C PRO A 103 4.68 -6.42 -7.13
N VAL A 104 3.77 -7.34 -7.42
CA VAL A 104 2.95 -7.32 -8.65
C VAL A 104 1.99 -6.14 -8.63
N ILE A 105 1.30 -5.92 -7.50
CA ILE A 105 0.39 -4.77 -7.30
C ILE A 105 1.16 -3.45 -7.42
N ALA A 106 2.36 -3.36 -6.82
CA ALA A 106 3.23 -2.19 -6.92
C ALA A 106 3.65 -1.91 -8.37
N SER A 107 4.04 -2.96 -9.11
CA SER A 107 4.40 -2.85 -10.54
C SER A 107 3.23 -2.40 -11.39
N LEU A 108 2.01 -2.90 -11.13
CA LEU A 108 0.79 -2.43 -11.78
C LEU A 108 0.52 -0.95 -11.46
N GLY A 109 0.72 -0.53 -10.23
CA GLY A 109 0.62 0.87 -9.81
C GLY A 109 1.62 1.78 -10.56
N ARG A 110 2.89 1.34 -10.69
CA ARG A 110 3.91 2.07 -11.46
C ARG A 110 3.52 2.20 -12.93
N TRP A 111 3.03 1.13 -13.56
CA TRP A 111 2.54 1.16 -14.94
C TRP A 111 1.37 2.11 -15.09
N ALA A 112 0.37 2.03 -14.20
CA ALA A 112 -0.84 2.88 -14.24
C ALA A 112 -0.51 4.37 -13.99
N ALA A 113 0.51 4.69 -13.20
CA ALA A 113 0.96 6.06 -12.96
C ALA A 113 1.45 6.77 -14.23
N ARG A 114 1.78 6.03 -15.31
CA ARG A 114 2.12 6.58 -16.62
C ARG A 114 0.90 7.07 -17.41
N SER A 115 -0.32 6.72 -16.98
CA SER A 115 -1.53 7.20 -17.64
C SER A 115 -1.65 8.73 -17.53
N PRO A 116 -1.98 9.45 -18.62
CA PRO A 116 -2.25 10.88 -18.56
C PRO A 116 -3.50 11.22 -17.73
N LEU A 117 -4.38 10.23 -17.52
CA LEU A 117 -5.58 10.37 -16.67
C LEU A 117 -5.29 10.17 -15.18
N HIS A 118 -4.09 9.75 -14.81
CA HIS A 118 -3.71 9.60 -13.40
C HIS A 118 -3.48 10.97 -12.77
N ASP A 119 -4.29 11.31 -11.79
CA ASP A 119 -4.19 12.53 -11.00
C ASP A 119 -3.39 12.26 -9.71
N PRO A 120 -2.14 12.72 -9.59
CA PRO A 120 -1.29 12.52 -8.42
C PRO A 120 -1.66 13.43 -7.23
N THR A 121 -2.62 14.35 -7.40
CA THR A 121 -3.04 15.29 -6.33
C THR A 121 -4.13 14.71 -5.44
N LEU A 122 -4.72 13.58 -5.83
CA LEU A 122 -5.74 12.90 -5.04
C LEU A 122 -5.17 12.35 -3.72
N PRO A 123 -5.99 12.28 -2.66
CA PRO A 123 -5.55 11.79 -1.36
C PRO A 123 -4.99 10.37 -1.42
N MET A 124 -3.90 10.14 -0.67
CA MET A 124 -3.26 8.83 -0.51
C MET A 124 -3.35 8.37 0.94
N SER A 125 -3.50 7.04 1.15
CA SER A 125 -3.28 6.45 2.47
C SER A 125 -1.78 6.47 2.83
N HIS A 126 -1.47 6.37 4.12
CA HIS A 126 -0.06 6.29 4.55
C HIS A 126 0.66 5.06 3.95
N VAL A 127 -0.05 3.92 3.78
CA VAL A 127 0.50 2.73 3.11
C VAL A 127 0.78 3.01 1.64
N ALA A 128 -0.14 3.70 0.94
CA ALA A 128 0.06 4.05 -0.46
C ALA A 128 1.28 4.94 -0.67
N VAL A 129 1.55 5.90 0.24
CA VAL A 129 2.77 6.71 0.21
C VAL A 129 4.00 5.83 0.36
N MET A 130 4.06 4.99 1.39
CA MET A 130 5.21 4.10 1.63
C MET A 130 5.46 3.17 0.44
N MET A 131 4.42 2.55 -0.11
CA MET A 131 4.54 1.70 -1.29
C MET A 131 5.02 2.48 -2.52
N SER A 132 4.58 3.72 -2.71
CA SER A 132 5.05 4.56 -3.81
C SER A 132 6.55 4.83 -3.72
N LEU A 133 7.06 5.13 -2.52
CA LEU A 133 8.50 5.32 -2.29
C LEU A 133 9.29 4.04 -2.62
N GLN A 134 8.86 2.90 -2.10
CA GLN A 134 9.53 1.62 -2.35
C GLN A 134 9.50 1.22 -3.83
N THR A 135 8.43 1.58 -4.54
CA THR A 135 8.26 1.27 -5.97
C THR A 135 9.05 2.21 -6.90
N LEU A 136 9.23 3.47 -6.48
CA LEU A 136 9.77 4.53 -7.34
C LEU A 136 11.21 4.92 -7.01
N ILE A 137 11.84 4.30 -5.99
CA ILE A 137 13.25 4.59 -5.71
C ILE A 137 14.10 4.37 -6.97
N SER A 138 14.96 5.36 -7.28
CA SER A 138 15.99 5.22 -8.31
C SER A 138 17.27 4.74 -7.64
N PRO A 139 17.77 3.53 -7.95
CA PRO A 139 19.03 3.03 -7.42
C PRO A 139 20.21 3.97 -7.70
N GLU A 140 20.24 4.57 -8.91
CA GLU A 140 21.31 5.49 -9.33
C GLU A 140 21.33 6.77 -8.49
N ARG A 141 20.13 7.31 -8.13
CA ARG A 141 20.04 8.51 -7.28
C ARG A 141 20.30 8.20 -5.81
N ALA A 142 20.07 6.97 -5.40
CA ALA A 142 20.27 6.50 -4.03
C ALA A 142 21.70 6.01 -3.78
N GLU A 143 22.55 5.98 -4.81
CA GLU A 143 23.94 5.57 -4.66
C GLU A 143 24.69 6.42 -3.62
N GLY A 144 25.44 5.76 -2.74
CA GLY A 144 26.19 6.41 -1.67
C GLY A 144 25.32 6.98 -0.54
N ILE A 145 24.04 6.66 -0.47
CA ILE A 145 23.17 7.00 0.67
C ILE A 145 23.02 5.73 1.53
N ASP A 146 23.44 5.81 2.79
CA ASP A 146 23.12 4.87 3.87
C ASP A 146 22.46 5.70 4.97
N ALA A 147 21.13 5.60 5.10
CA ALA A 147 20.36 6.47 5.98
C ALA A 147 19.07 5.83 6.47
N ARG A 148 18.66 6.22 7.67
CA ARG A 148 17.39 5.86 8.28
C ARG A 148 16.46 7.07 8.31
N ILE A 149 15.32 6.95 7.66
CA ILE A 149 14.32 8.00 7.54
C ILE A 149 13.06 7.56 8.30
N CYS A 150 12.63 8.34 9.25
CA CYS A 150 11.38 8.14 9.96
C CYS A 150 10.25 8.89 9.28
N PHE A 151 9.07 8.28 9.25
CA PHE A 151 7.83 8.90 8.82
C PHE A 151 6.79 8.81 9.93
N ARG A 152 6.16 9.95 10.26
CA ARG A 152 4.99 10.05 11.13
C ARG A 152 3.83 10.60 10.32
N LEU A 153 2.97 9.69 9.86
CA LEU A 153 1.89 9.96 8.91
C LEU A 153 0.53 9.83 9.63
N GLY A 154 0.10 10.90 10.30
CA GLY A 154 -1.04 10.83 11.23
C GLY A 154 -0.70 9.91 12.42
N GLU A 155 -1.48 8.85 12.63
CA GLU A 155 -1.23 7.86 13.70
C GLU A 155 -0.26 6.73 13.28
N ALA A 156 0.13 6.68 12.02
CA ALA A 156 1.04 5.65 11.52
C ALA A 156 2.49 6.11 11.55
N ALA A 157 3.39 5.21 11.97
CA ALA A 157 4.82 5.44 11.96
C ALA A 157 5.55 4.38 11.15
N TYR A 158 6.59 4.82 10.42
CA TYR A 158 7.42 3.95 9.59
C TYR A 158 8.90 4.32 9.73
N VAL A 159 9.74 3.33 9.53
CA VAL A 159 11.17 3.51 9.31
C VAL A 159 11.49 3.03 7.91
N ALA A 160 12.07 3.90 7.11
CA ALA A 160 12.60 3.59 5.80
C ALA A 160 14.13 3.61 5.88
N THR A 161 14.77 2.52 5.47
CA THR A 161 16.23 2.41 5.42
C THR A 161 16.67 2.41 3.96
N VAL A 162 17.46 3.42 3.60
CA VAL A 162 18.13 3.47 2.29
C VAL A 162 19.50 2.86 2.44
N ARG A 163 19.79 1.83 1.67
CA ARG A 163 21.11 1.17 1.61
C ARG A 163 21.30 0.48 0.27
N ASP A 164 22.50 0.57 -0.29
CA ASP A 164 22.88 -0.10 -1.56
C ASP A 164 21.87 0.15 -2.70
N GLY A 165 21.35 1.39 -2.78
CA GLY A 165 20.39 1.79 -3.81
C GLY A 165 18.97 1.24 -3.62
N ARG A 166 18.67 0.63 -2.46
CA ARG A 166 17.37 0.03 -2.11
C ARG A 166 16.71 0.77 -0.97
N LEU A 167 15.41 0.62 -0.86
CA LEU A 167 14.59 1.16 0.22
C LEU A 167 13.81 0.04 0.88
N ASP A 168 14.16 -0.28 2.12
CA ASP A 168 13.40 -1.17 2.97
C ASP A 168 12.51 -0.36 3.91
N ILE A 169 11.26 -0.76 4.09
CA ILE A 169 10.29 -0.03 4.90
C ILE A 169 9.65 -0.97 5.91
N ASP A 170 9.76 -0.58 7.19
CA ASP A 170 9.10 -1.23 8.32
C ASP A 170 8.04 -0.33 8.93
N ARG A 171 6.87 -0.87 9.22
CA ARG A 171 5.83 -0.17 9.99
C ARG A 171 6.13 -0.28 11.49
N ARG A 172 6.84 0.70 12.01
CA ARG A 172 7.18 0.80 13.45
C ARG A 172 7.54 2.24 13.79
N ASP A 173 7.40 2.63 15.04
CA ASP A 173 7.98 3.87 15.54
C ASP A 173 9.47 3.67 15.86
N ALA A 174 10.26 4.70 15.59
CA ALA A 174 11.65 4.78 15.98
C ALA A 174 12.03 6.23 16.28
N ARG A 175 13.06 6.42 17.11
CA ARG A 175 13.56 7.74 17.50
C ARG A 175 14.91 8.06 16.89
N ASP A 176 15.69 7.04 16.53
CA ASP A 176 17.06 7.18 16.05
C ASP A 176 17.07 7.18 14.51
N CYS A 177 16.55 8.26 13.91
CA CYS A 177 16.55 8.47 12.47
C CYS A 177 17.34 9.72 12.12
N ASP A 178 18.03 9.68 10.98
CA ASP A 178 18.79 10.81 10.46
C ASP A 178 17.87 11.97 10.06
N VAL A 179 16.66 11.61 9.57
CA VAL A 179 15.59 12.55 9.20
C VAL A 179 14.25 11.99 9.66
N THR A 180 13.35 12.85 10.11
CA THR A 180 11.94 12.50 10.35
C THR A 180 11.04 13.45 9.58
N PHE A 181 10.14 12.89 8.77
CA PHE A 181 9.04 13.59 8.13
C PHE A 181 7.75 13.40 8.93
N THR A 182 7.12 14.49 9.35
CA THR A 182 5.85 14.46 10.10
C THR A 182 4.78 15.27 9.36
N GLY A 183 3.64 14.67 9.10
CA GLY A 183 2.54 15.33 8.40
C GLY A 183 1.41 14.39 8.01
N SER A 184 0.43 14.91 7.27
CA SER A 184 -0.55 14.04 6.62
C SER A 184 0.11 13.25 5.49
N PRO A 185 -0.38 12.04 5.16
CA PRO A 185 0.15 11.25 4.05
C PRO A 185 0.23 12.04 2.74
N SER A 186 -0.84 12.78 2.40
CA SER A 186 -0.90 13.58 1.18
C SER A 186 0.08 14.77 1.19
N ALA A 187 0.33 15.41 2.34
CA ALA A 187 1.30 16.50 2.43
C ALA A 187 2.72 15.98 2.20
N VAL A 188 3.08 14.85 2.82
CA VAL A 188 4.40 14.22 2.64
C VAL A 188 4.58 13.75 1.18
N ALA A 189 3.55 13.14 0.58
CA ALA A 189 3.57 12.78 -0.84
C ALA A 189 3.72 14.02 -1.74
N GLY A 190 3.05 15.13 -1.40
CA GLY A 190 3.18 16.41 -2.11
C GLY A 190 4.61 16.93 -2.10
N VAL A 191 5.32 16.86 -0.97
CA VAL A 191 6.73 17.27 -0.87
C VAL A 191 7.64 16.35 -1.70
N ILE A 192 7.46 15.03 -1.59
CA ILE A 192 8.38 14.06 -2.21
C ILE A 192 8.11 13.93 -3.72
N HIS A 193 6.86 13.84 -4.15
CA HIS A 193 6.48 13.59 -5.54
C HIS A 193 6.01 14.84 -6.28
N GLY A 194 5.39 15.79 -5.56
CA GLY A 194 4.75 16.96 -6.15
C GLY A 194 5.59 18.23 -6.14
N GLY A 195 6.77 18.21 -5.51
CA GLY A 195 7.62 19.39 -5.39
C GLY A 195 7.03 20.49 -4.49
N ALA A 196 6.09 20.15 -3.61
CA ALA A 196 5.57 21.09 -2.61
C ALA A 196 6.70 21.56 -1.67
N PRO A 197 6.61 22.79 -1.13
CA PRO A 197 7.62 23.29 -0.19
C PRO A 197 7.71 22.44 1.07
N PHE A 198 8.94 22.26 1.60
CA PHE A 198 9.17 21.48 2.82
C PHE A 198 8.46 22.07 4.04
N GLU A 199 8.17 23.38 4.02
CA GLU A 199 7.42 24.10 5.06
C GLU A 199 5.98 23.62 5.22
N THR A 200 5.46 22.84 4.28
CA THR A 200 4.10 22.26 4.35
C THR A 200 4.02 21.05 5.29
N ILE A 201 5.15 20.56 5.75
CA ILE A 201 5.28 19.44 6.69
C ILE A 201 6.33 19.80 7.75
N GLU A 202 6.34 19.05 8.85
CA GLU A 202 7.44 19.17 9.82
C GLU A 202 8.57 18.20 9.42
N VAL A 203 9.80 18.73 9.35
CA VAL A 203 11.01 17.95 9.09
C VAL A 203 12.01 18.19 10.21
N THR A 204 12.50 17.13 10.85
CA THR A 204 13.53 17.18 11.87
C THR A 204 14.73 16.31 11.48
N GLY A 205 15.93 16.67 11.95
CA GLY A 205 17.18 15.99 11.59
C GLY A 205 17.93 16.71 10.47
N ASP A 206 18.66 15.97 9.65
CA ASP A 206 19.48 16.51 8.56
C ASP A 206 18.63 16.98 7.36
N MET A 207 18.48 18.30 7.22
CA MET A 207 17.70 18.92 6.15
C MET A 207 18.29 18.69 4.75
N GLU A 208 19.61 18.63 4.63
CA GLU A 208 20.23 18.38 3.33
C GLU A 208 20.01 16.92 2.87
N LEU A 209 20.06 16.00 3.81
CA LEU A 209 19.66 14.62 3.56
C LEU A 209 18.17 14.52 3.23
N ALA A 210 17.28 15.26 3.90
CA ALA A 210 15.85 15.30 3.58
C ALA A 210 15.61 15.74 2.13
N LYS A 211 16.27 16.80 1.69
CA LYS A 211 16.19 17.30 0.30
C LYS A 211 16.74 16.31 -0.71
N ARG A 212 17.83 15.60 -0.39
CA ARG A 212 18.39 14.54 -1.23
C ARG A 212 17.44 13.36 -1.30
N PHE A 213 16.92 12.93 -0.16
CA PHE A 213 15.95 11.82 -0.09
C PHE A 213 14.72 12.07 -0.93
N ALA A 214 14.11 13.25 -0.88
CA ALA A 214 12.93 13.58 -1.68
C ALA A 214 13.17 13.44 -3.20
N LYS A 215 14.41 13.57 -3.68
CA LYS A 215 14.77 13.44 -5.11
C LYS A 215 14.98 12.00 -5.56
N LEU A 216 14.92 11.01 -4.65
CA LEU A 216 15.17 9.61 -4.98
C LEU A 216 14.03 8.95 -5.77
N PHE A 217 12.86 9.57 -5.81
CA PHE A 217 11.60 8.97 -6.27
C PHE A 217 11.02 9.69 -7.49
N PRO A 218 11.67 9.61 -8.65
CA PRO A 218 11.14 10.25 -9.85
C PRO A 218 9.83 9.60 -10.27
N LEU A 219 8.82 10.43 -10.54
CA LEU A 219 7.59 9.93 -11.15
C LEU A 219 7.87 9.39 -12.55
N PRO A 220 7.23 8.29 -12.96
CA PRO A 220 7.40 7.75 -14.30
C PRO A 220 6.83 8.72 -15.35
N GLU A 221 7.49 8.79 -16.49
CA GLU A 221 7.04 9.61 -17.62
C GLU A 221 5.65 9.18 -18.09
N LYS A 222 4.78 10.16 -18.33
CA LYS A 222 3.46 9.92 -18.89
C LYS A 222 3.56 9.39 -20.31
N VAL A 223 2.65 8.49 -20.68
CA VAL A 223 2.52 8.06 -22.07
C VAL A 223 1.82 9.14 -22.89
N GLU A 224 2.28 9.35 -24.11
CA GLU A 224 1.58 10.20 -25.08
C GLU A 224 0.31 9.46 -25.54
N THR A 225 -0.83 10.13 -25.45
CA THR A 225 -2.07 9.68 -26.08
C THR A 225 -2.16 10.31 -27.45
N ARG A 226 -2.17 9.48 -28.48
CA ARG A 226 -2.47 9.89 -29.85
C ARG A 226 -3.96 10.17 -30.02
#